data_94f617258b0c674f2806c30b6b9514a7
#
_entry.id   94f617258b0c674f2806c30b6b9514a7
#
_cell.length_a   1.000
_cell.length_b   1.000
_cell.length_c   1.000
_cell.angle_alpha   90.00
_cell.angle_beta   90.00
_cell.angle_gamma   90.00
#
_symmetry.space_group_name_H-M   'P 1'
#
loop_
_entity.id
_entity.type
_entity.pdbx_description
1 polymer ?
#
loop_
_entity_poly.entity_id
_entity_poly.type
_entity_poly.pdbx_seq_one_letter_code
_entity_poly.pdbx_strand_id
1 'polypeptide(L)'
;VPDHMGFGKSETPQDRIYTLQTHVENLERFIDDLKLDDITFVCQDWGGPITGAYTIRHPERVKRVALMNTLFGYGGGVQNAHKTPWFDWIARHEEAGTLQGILGELGSTVLSVMKIIGFENSAAVNDTWIRAYSMPFPNRESCVGGIEFPLDVHYGRMTEYIMAGLATGNLDAVKAKPAMLAVGLEDHAIHPENSIGDFRALFPDAPLVTLPGVGHFCQEDAPETLVSLIDQFIQSNP
;
A
#
# COMPACT_ATOMS: atom_id res chain seq x y z
N VAL A 1 -2.88 10.54 -9.85
CA VAL A 1 -2.71 9.14 -9.41
C VAL A 1 -1.97 8.41 -10.51
N PRO A 2 -0.71 8.01 -10.33
CA PRO A 2 0.02 7.20 -11.29
C PRO A 2 -0.32 5.71 -11.11
N ASP A 3 -0.34 4.98 -12.23
CA ASP A 3 -0.27 3.53 -12.18
C ASP A 3 1.19 3.11 -11.90
N HIS A 4 1.41 2.26 -10.92
CA HIS A 4 2.74 1.71 -10.66
C HIS A 4 3.21 0.83 -11.82
N MET A 5 4.53 0.73 -12.01
CA MET A 5 5.12 -0.23 -12.96
C MET A 5 4.57 -1.64 -12.67
N GLY A 6 4.10 -2.34 -13.70
CA GLY A 6 3.42 -3.63 -13.54
C GLY A 6 1.93 -3.57 -13.26
N PHE A 7 1.33 -2.36 -13.29
CA PHE A 7 -0.09 -2.16 -13.02
C PHE A 7 -0.72 -1.18 -14.03
N GLY A 8 -2.02 -1.34 -14.22
CA GLY A 8 -2.86 -0.42 -15.00
C GLY A 8 -2.35 -0.19 -16.42
N LYS A 9 -2.03 1.05 -16.74
CA LYS A 9 -1.55 1.48 -18.06
C LYS A 9 -0.03 1.65 -18.12
N SER A 10 0.66 1.49 -16.98
CA SER A 10 2.12 1.52 -16.95
C SER A 10 2.72 0.27 -17.58
N GLU A 11 3.97 0.38 -18.01
CA GLU A 11 4.69 -0.76 -18.59
C GLU A 11 4.84 -1.91 -17.58
N THR A 12 4.86 -3.13 -18.11
CA THR A 12 5.02 -4.37 -17.33
C THR A 12 6.24 -5.15 -17.83
N PRO A 13 7.47 -4.66 -17.59
CA PRO A 13 8.70 -5.34 -18.00
C PRO A 13 8.81 -6.73 -17.37
N GLN A 14 9.16 -7.73 -18.18
CA GLN A 14 9.26 -9.12 -17.75
C GLN A 14 10.71 -9.51 -17.37
N ASP A 15 11.66 -8.62 -17.55
CA ASP A 15 13.11 -8.84 -17.42
C ASP A 15 13.70 -8.37 -16.09
N ARG A 16 12.84 -8.03 -15.13
CA ARG A 16 13.27 -7.51 -13.82
C ARG A 16 12.36 -7.93 -12.69
N ILE A 17 12.88 -7.88 -11.47
CA ILE A 17 12.14 -8.08 -10.23
C ILE A 17 11.61 -6.73 -9.76
N TYR A 18 10.36 -6.67 -9.33
CA TYR A 18 9.73 -5.49 -8.78
C TYR A 18 9.91 -5.50 -7.25
N THR A 19 10.60 -4.49 -6.75
CA THR A 19 10.88 -4.35 -5.31
C THR A 19 10.39 -3.00 -4.81
N LEU A 20 10.30 -2.83 -3.50
CA LEU A 20 10.03 -1.53 -2.88
C LEU A 20 10.97 -0.45 -3.45
N GLN A 21 12.28 -0.74 -3.54
CA GLN A 21 13.28 0.19 -4.08
C GLN A 21 12.91 0.63 -5.50
N THR A 22 12.59 -0.30 -6.38
CA THR A 22 12.21 0.01 -7.77
C THR A 22 11.01 0.95 -7.84
N HIS A 23 9.99 0.72 -7.02
CA HIS A 23 8.79 1.56 -7.00
C HIS A 23 9.07 2.95 -6.40
N VAL A 24 9.94 3.05 -5.39
CA VAL A 24 10.36 4.34 -4.82
C VAL A 24 11.17 5.15 -5.85
N GLU A 25 12.14 4.54 -6.53
CA GLU A 25 12.93 5.20 -7.58
C GLU A 25 12.05 5.70 -8.74
N ASN A 26 11.02 4.93 -9.11
CA ASN A 26 10.04 5.37 -10.11
C ASN A 26 9.20 6.56 -9.61
N LEU A 27 8.79 6.55 -8.33
CA LEU A 27 8.08 7.66 -7.72
C LEU A 27 8.94 8.92 -7.63
N GLU A 28 10.22 8.79 -7.24
CA GLU A 28 11.18 9.89 -7.22
C GLU A 28 11.29 10.55 -8.59
N ARG A 29 11.52 9.75 -9.63
CA ARG A 29 11.60 10.25 -11.01
C ARG A 29 10.30 10.92 -11.45
N PHE A 30 9.15 10.34 -11.14
CA PHE A 30 7.84 10.91 -11.47
C PHE A 30 7.64 12.29 -10.80
N ILE A 31 8.00 12.42 -9.53
CA ILE A 31 7.89 13.67 -8.78
C ILE A 31 8.85 14.73 -9.34
N ASP A 32 10.07 14.34 -9.67
CA ASP A 32 11.09 15.22 -10.20
C ASP A 32 10.75 15.73 -11.62
N ASP A 33 10.32 14.84 -12.51
CA ASP A 33 9.93 15.17 -13.87
C ASP A 33 8.74 16.15 -13.91
N LEU A 34 7.81 15.99 -12.99
CA LEU A 34 6.65 16.87 -12.83
C LEU A 34 6.92 18.09 -11.93
N LYS A 35 8.08 18.15 -11.30
CA LYS A 35 8.49 19.23 -10.36
C LYS A 35 7.46 19.46 -9.25
N LEU A 36 6.97 18.38 -8.65
CA LEU A 36 5.97 18.45 -7.60
C LEU A 36 6.64 18.82 -6.27
N ASP A 37 6.02 19.76 -5.55
CA ASP A 37 6.37 20.17 -4.19
C ASP A 37 5.11 20.29 -3.34
N ASP A 38 5.25 20.47 -2.03
CA ASP A 38 4.13 20.54 -1.07
C ASP A 38 3.18 19.36 -1.19
N ILE A 39 3.72 18.17 -1.39
CA ILE A 39 2.96 16.97 -1.73
C ILE A 39 2.11 16.52 -0.55
N THR A 40 0.83 16.27 -0.80
CA THR A 40 -0.04 15.49 0.08
C THR A 40 -0.13 14.07 -0.45
N PHE A 41 0.43 13.11 0.28
CA PHE A 41 0.23 11.70 -0.04
C PHE A 41 -1.06 11.19 0.56
N VAL A 42 -1.86 10.50 -0.25
CA VAL A 42 -3.03 9.72 0.17
C VAL A 42 -2.77 8.28 -0.25
N CYS A 43 -2.58 7.39 0.71
CA CYS A 43 -1.96 6.09 0.49
C CYS A 43 -2.76 4.95 1.10
N GLN A 44 -2.79 3.83 0.38
CA GLN A 44 -3.34 2.56 0.82
C GLN A 44 -2.36 1.45 0.44
N ASP A 45 -2.30 0.37 1.21
CA ASP A 45 -1.48 -0.82 0.98
C ASP A 45 0.00 -0.46 0.67
N TRP A 46 0.55 -0.89 -0.45
CA TRP A 46 1.91 -0.57 -0.87
C TRP A 46 2.20 0.92 -1.03
N GLY A 47 1.16 1.74 -1.19
CA GLY A 47 1.32 3.20 -1.20
C GLY A 47 1.97 3.74 0.07
N GLY A 48 1.72 3.12 1.22
CA GLY A 48 2.35 3.51 2.49
C GLY A 48 3.87 3.31 2.51
N PRO A 49 4.40 2.09 2.34
CA PRO A 49 5.84 1.84 2.30
C PRO A 49 6.58 2.61 1.20
N ILE A 50 5.98 2.75 0.01
CA ILE A 50 6.58 3.50 -1.10
C ILE A 50 6.71 4.98 -0.75
N THR A 51 5.63 5.60 -0.27
CA THR A 51 5.65 7.03 0.09
C THR A 51 6.40 7.29 1.40
N GLY A 52 6.40 6.34 2.33
CA GLY A 52 7.22 6.38 3.53
C GLY A 52 8.70 6.40 3.21
N ALA A 53 9.14 5.51 2.32
CA ALA A 53 10.51 5.44 1.86
C ALA A 53 10.94 6.69 1.06
N TYR A 54 10.02 7.28 0.31
CA TYR A 54 10.23 8.58 -0.32
C TYR A 54 10.34 9.68 0.73
N THR A 55 9.38 9.76 1.64
CA THR A 55 9.28 10.86 2.63
C THR A 55 10.49 10.93 3.56
N ILE A 56 11.05 9.78 3.97
CA ILE A 56 12.23 9.78 4.86
C ILE A 56 13.48 10.32 4.16
N ARG A 57 13.55 10.21 2.83
CA ARG A 57 14.65 10.70 1.99
C ARG A 57 14.46 12.15 1.54
N HIS A 58 13.21 12.55 1.32
CA HIS A 58 12.82 13.86 0.76
C HIS A 58 11.73 14.54 1.60
N PRO A 59 11.90 14.69 2.93
CA PRO A 59 10.84 15.22 3.79
C PRO A 59 10.47 16.68 3.44
N GLU A 60 11.36 17.44 2.85
CA GLU A 60 11.13 18.83 2.43
C GLU A 60 10.08 18.95 1.31
N ARG A 61 9.91 17.90 0.50
CA ARG A 61 8.95 17.86 -0.62
C ARG A 61 7.53 17.46 -0.17
N VAL A 62 7.41 16.90 1.04
CA VAL A 62 6.14 16.32 1.53
C VAL A 62 5.53 17.26 2.56
N LYS A 63 4.31 17.69 2.32
CA LYS A 63 3.54 18.55 3.22
C LYS A 63 2.84 17.76 4.30
N ARG A 64 2.13 16.68 3.94
CA ARG A 64 1.32 15.86 4.85
C ARG A 64 1.04 14.47 4.29
N VAL A 65 0.61 13.52 5.14
CA VAL A 65 0.29 12.15 4.75
C VAL A 65 -1.06 11.70 5.30
N ALA A 66 -1.91 11.12 4.45
CA ALA A 66 -3.15 10.48 4.82
C ALA A 66 -3.04 8.98 4.48
N LEU A 67 -3.06 8.13 5.49
CA LEU A 67 -2.83 6.70 5.38
C LEU A 67 -4.14 5.93 5.58
N MET A 68 -4.32 4.86 4.81
CA MET A 68 -5.48 3.97 4.88
C MET A 68 -5.01 2.53 4.76
N ASN A 69 -5.34 1.67 5.74
CA ASN A 69 -5.01 0.22 5.71
C ASN A 69 -3.60 -0.04 5.17
N THR A 70 -2.58 0.57 5.80
CA THR A 70 -1.18 0.47 5.37
C THR A 70 -0.22 0.68 6.54
N LEU A 71 1.06 0.34 6.30
CA LEU A 71 2.21 0.70 7.12
C LEU A 71 2.95 1.84 6.42
N PHE A 72 3.42 2.82 7.15
CA PHE A 72 4.38 3.79 6.62
C PHE A 72 5.79 3.17 6.55
N GLY A 73 6.02 2.16 7.40
CA GLY A 73 7.18 1.28 7.36
C GLY A 73 8.35 1.70 8.25
N TYR A 74 8.23 2.80 8.97
CA TYR A 74 9.32 3.37 9.77
C TYR A 74 9.02 3.49 11.26
N GLY A 75 7.84 3.07 11.70
CA GLY A 75 7.42 3.10 13.11
C GLY A 75 7.95 1.94 13.97
N GLY A 76 8.66 0.98 13.40
CA GLY A 76 9.21 -0.17 14.09
C GLY A 76 8.23 -1.34 14.30
N GLY A 77 7.00 -1.23 13.82
CA GLY A 77 5.97 -2.29 13.90
C GLY A 77 6.29 -3.56 13.11
N VAL A 78 7.21 -3.47 12.15
CA VAL A 78 7.56 -4.58 11.25
C VAL A 78 8.28 -5.72 11.97
N GLN A 79 8.98 -5.46 13.08
CA GLN A 79 9.77 -6.48 13.80
C GLN A 79 8.90 -7.48 14.61
N ASN A 80 7.68 -7.09 14.97
CA ASN A 80 6.72 -7.91 15.72
C ASN A 80 5.37 -8.01 14.99
N ALA A 81 5.40 -7.95 13.66
CA ALA A 81 4.19 -7.96 12.86
C ALA A 81 3.34 -9.21 13.11
N HIS A 82 2.06 -9.02 13.38
CA HIS A 82 1.09 -10.09 13.39
C HIS A 82 1.03 -10.71 11.99
N LYS A 83 1.15 -12.03 11.92
CA LYS A 83 0.91 -12.77 10.68
C LYS A 83 -0.56 -12.67 10.28
N THR A 84 -0.79 -12.64 9.00
CA THR A 84 -2.15 -12.55 8.45
C THR A 84 -2.47 -13.75 7.60
N PRO A 85 -3.76 -14.09 7.43
CA PRO A 85 -4.17 -15.18 6.55
C PRO A 85 -3.65 -15.03 5.11
N TRP A 86 -3.53 -13.80 4.62
CA TRP A 86 -2.97 -13.51 3.31
C TRP A 86 -1.51 -13.98 3.17
N PHE A 87 -0.63 -13.58 4.09
CA PHE A 87 0.77 -13.98 4.03
C PHE A 87 1.01 -15.45 4.36
N ASP A 88 0.18 -16.07 5.18
CA ASP A 88 0.21 -17.53 5.37
C ASP A 88 -0.21 -18.26 4.08
N TRP A 89 -1.15 -17.71 3.32
CA TRP A 89 -1.55 -18.23 2.02
C TRP A 89 -0.44 -18.06 0.98
N ILE A 90 0.19 -16.88 0.89
CA ILE A 90 1.34 -16.60 0.02
C ILE A 90 2.48 -17.58 0.30
N ALA A 91 2.90 -17.72 1.56
CA ALA A 91 4.01 -18.59 1.95
C ALA A 91 3.75 -20.05 1.52
N ARG A 92 2.55 -20.58 1.79
CA ARG A 92 2.17 -21.95 1.45
C ARG A 92 2.20 -22.20 -0.06
N HIS A 93 1.68 -21.28 -0.86
CA HIS A 93 1.62 -21.44 -2.32
C HIS A 93 2.96 -21.18 -3.00
N GLU A 94 3.81 -20.31 -2.44
CA GLU A 94 5.18 -20.12 -2.91
C GLU A 94 6.03 -21.36 -2.62
N GLU A 95 5.97 -21.91 -1.42
CA GLU A 95 6.66 -23.16 -1.05
C GLU A 95 6.21 -24.35 -1.92
N ALA A 96 4.94 -24.40 -2.29
CA ALA A 96 4.39 -25.42 -3.18
C ALA A 96 4.70 -25.17 -4.67
N GLY A 97 5.30 -24.04 -5.04
CA GLY A 97 5.58 -23.66 -6.44
C GLY A 97 4.30 -23.36 -7.25
N THR A 98 3.17 -23.06 -6.59
CA THR A 98 1.87 -22.85 -7.25
C THR A 98 1.46 -21.38 -7.30
N LEU A 99 2.14 -20.49 -6.55
CA LEU A 99 1.72 -19.10 -6.38
C LEU A 99 1.60 -18.34 -7.71
N GLN A 100 2.63 -18.41 -8.54
CA GLN A 100 2.64 -17.71 -9.84
C GLN A 100 1.53 -18.21 -10.78
N GLY A 101 1.24 -19.52 -10.77
CA GLY A 101 0.14 -20.09 -11.52
C GLY A 101 -1.19 -19.53 -11.05
N ILE A 102 -1.44 -19.52 -9.75
CA ILE A 102 -2.71 -19.07 -9.17
C ILE A 102 -2.90 -17.57 -9.39
N LEU A 103 -1.93 -16.73 -9.00
CA LEU A 103 -2.07 -15.28 -9.12
C LEU A 103 -2.06 -14.82 -10.58
N GLY A 104 -1.31 -15.48 -11.47
CA GLY A 104 -1.33 -15.19 -12.89
C GLY A 104 -2.68 -15.50 -13.56
N GLU A 105 -3.37 -16.54 -13.11
CA GLU A 105 -4.71 -16.88 -13.60
C GLU A 105 -5.79 -16.01 -12.93
N LEU A 106 -5.64 -15.70 -11.63
CA LEU A 106 -6.58 -14.89 -10.88
C LEU A 106 -6.39 -13.38 -11.12
N GLY A 107 -5.31 -12.95 -11.73
CA GLY A 107 -5.10 -11.54 -12.05
C GLY A 107 -6.21 -10.95 -12.90
N SER A 108 -6.84 -11.75 -13.76
CA SER A 108 -8.04 -11.38 -14.50
C SER A 108 -9.32 -11.45 -13.66
N THR A 109 -9.26 -12.05 -12.46
CA THR A 109 -10.37 -12.22 -11.52
C THR A 109 -9.99 -11.67 -10.15
N VAL A 110 -9.52 -10.44 -10.11
CA VAL A 110 -9.03 -9.74 -8.90
C VAL A 110 -9.99 -9.85 -7.73
N LEU A 111 -11.29 -9.93 -7.98
CA LEU A 111 -12.30 -10.11 -6.93
C LEU A 111 -12.02 -11.32 -6.03
N SER A 112 -11.56 -12.44 -6.56
CA SER A 112 -11.22 -13.62 -5.76
C SER A 112 -10.07 -13.35 -4.80
N VAL A 113 -9.04 -12.65 -5.28
CA VAL A 113 -7.89 -12.22 -4.47
C VAL A 113 -8.32 -11.19 -3.43
N MET A 114 -9.12 -10.18 -3.83
CA MET A 114 -9.64 -9.17 -2.91
C MET A 114 -10.44 -9.79 -1.77
N LYS A 115 -11.20 -10.86 -2.01
CA LYS A 115 -11.94 -11.58 -0.96
C LYS A 115 -11.02 -12.28 0.04
N ILE A 116 -9.88 -12.81 -0.40
CA ILE A 116 -8.88 -13.40 0.50
C ILE A 116 -8.21 -12.33 1.36
N ILE A 117 -7.93 -11.17 0.77
CA ILE A 117 -7.23 -10.04 1.40
C ILE A 117 -8.15 -9.26 2.36
N GLY A 118 -9.44 -9.21 2.09
CA GLY A 118 -10.45 -8.49 2.88
C GLY A 118 -11.18 -7.44 2.04
N PHE A 119 -12.31 -7.83 1.46
CA PHE A 119 -13.23 -6.96 0.74
C PHE A 119 -14.66 -7.29 1.19
N GLU A 120 -15.30 -6.38 1.92
CA GLU A 120 -16.56 -6.65 2.62
C GLU A 120 -17.78 -6.18 1.84
N ASN A 121 -17.69 -5.05 1.11
CA ASN A 121 -18.82 -4.46 0.38
C ASN A 121 -19.14 -5.17 -0.94
N SER A 122 -19.62 -6.40 -0.86
CA SER A 122 -20.03 -7.16 -2.06
C SER A 122 -21.17 -6.50 -2.85
N ALA A 123 -21.92 -5.59 -2.24
CA ALA A 123 -23.00 -4.86 -2.92
C ALA A 123 -22.48 -3.86 -3.98
N ALA A 124 -21.23 -3.43 -3.88
CA ALA A 124 -20.59 -2.56 -4.87
C ALA A 124 -20.27 -3.29 -6.18
N VAL A 125 -20.22 -4.63 -6.17
CA VAL A 125 -19.80 -5.45 -7.31
C VAL A 125 -20.89 -5.48 -8.38
N ASN A 126 -20.60 -4.89 -9.52
CA ASN A 126 -21.43 -4.94 -10.73
C ASN A 126 -20.54 -5.12 -11.96
N ASP A 127 -21.14 -5.26 -13.15
CA ASP A 127 -20.39 -5.48 -14.41
C ASP A 127 -19.34 -4.39 -14.69
N THR A 128 -19.61 -3.16 -14.31
CA THR A 128 -18.65 -2.05 -14.46
C THR A 128 -17.47 -2.20 -13.52
N TRP A 129 -17.74 -2.53 -12.26
CA TRP A 129 -16.74 -2.78 -11.24
C TRP A 129 -15.84 -3.97 -11.65
N ILE A 130 -16.44 -5.11 -12.02
CA ILE A 130 -15.70 -6.30 -12.49
C ILE A 130 -14.80 -5.95 -13.66
N ARG A 131 -15.32 -5.23 -14.66
CA ARG A 131 -14.56 -4.80 -15.83
C ARG A 131 -13.42 -3.87 -15.46
N ALA A 132 -13.66 -2.89 -14.59
CA ALA A 132 -12.63 -1.93 -14.16
C ALA A 132 -11.45 -2.62 -13.47
N TYR A 133 -11.72 -3.57 -12.58
CA TYR A 133 -10.67 -4.29 -11.84
C TYR A 133 -9.99 -5.39 -12.65
N SER A 134 -10.64 -5.99 -13.66
CA SER A 134 -10.04 -7.02 -14.51
C SER A 134 -9.26 -6.46 -15.70
N MET A 135 -9.63 -5.27 -16.20
CA MET A 135 -8.96 -4.66 -17.37
C MET A 135 -7.44 -4.51 -17.26
N PRO A 136 -6.86 -4.16 -16.09
CA PRO A 136 -5.41 -4.04 -15.95
C PRO A 136 -4.65 -5.36 -16.09
N PHE A 137 -5.35 -6.49 -16.04
CA PHE A 137 -4.77 -7.84 -16.04
C PHE A 137 -5.32 -8.70 -17.20
N PRO A 138 -5.11 -8.31 -18.47
CA PRO A 138 -5.69 -8.99 -19.63
C PRO A 138 -5.07 -10.37 -19.91
N ASN A 139 -3.89 -10.65 -19.36
CA ASN A 139 -3.14 -11.89 -19.54
C ASN A 139 -2.22 -12.13 -18.35
N ARG A 140 -1.55 -13.28 -18.32
CA ARG A 140 -0.67 -13.69 -17.24
C ARG A 140 0.54 -12.77 -17.08
N GLU A 141 1.11 -12.32 -18.17
CA GLU A 141 2.28 -11.43 -18.18
C GLU A 141 1.97 -10.08 -17.51
N SER A 142 0.72 -9.63 -17.57
CA SER A 142 0.30 -8.40 -16.91
C SER A 142 0.12 -8.51 -15.39
N CYS A 143 0.20 -9.74 -14.82
CA CYS A 143 0.00 -9.97 -13.38
C CYS A 143 1.29 -9.89 -12.57
N VAL A 144 2.46 -9.70 -13.19
CA VAL A 144 3.76 -9.75 -12.51
C VAL A 144 3.86 -8.77 -11.33
N GLY A 145 3.32 -7.55 -11.45
CA GLY A 145 3.31 -6.59 -10.36
C GLY A 145 2.55 -7.10 -9.12
N GLY A 146 1.36 -7.66 -9.34
CA GLY A 146 0.54 -8.25 -8.29
C GLY A 146 1.15 -9.49 -7.64
N ILE A 147 2.04 -10.20 -8.34
CA ILE A 147 2.78 -11.35 -7.80
C ILE A 147 4.02 -10.89 -7.02
N GLU A 148 4.76 -9.93 -7.54
CA GLU A 148 6.03 -9.49 -6.96
C GLU A 148 5.84 -8.69 -5.66
N PHE A 149 4.75 -7.96 -5.48
CA PHE A 149 4.48 -7.24 -4.25
C PHE A 149 4.43 -8.15 -3.02
N PRO A 150 3.57 -9.18 -2.94
CA PRO A 150 3.58 -10.08 -1.79
C PRO A 150 4.90 -10.88 -1.66
N LEU A 151 5.59 -11.18 -2.76
CA LEU A 151 6.90 -11.84 -2.74
C LEU A 151 8.00 -10.95 -2.19
N ASP A 152 7.97 -9.64 -2.41
CA ASP A 152 8.93 -8.70 -1.82
C ASP A 152 8.87 -8.72 -0.29
N VAL A 153 7.65 -8.80 0.28
CA VAL A 153 7.44 -9.00 1.72
C VAL A 153 7.87 -10.39 2.17
N HIS A 154 7.43 -11.44 1.46
CA HIS A 154 7.69 -12.84 1.82
C HIS A 154 9.18 -13.14 1.90
N TYR A 155 9.97 -12.66 0.95
CA TYR A 155 11.42 -12.82 0.92
C TYR A 155 12.18 -11.76 1.74
N GLY A 156 11.49 -10.79 2.32
CA GLY A 156 12.10 -9.71 3.11
C GLY A 156 13.00 -8.78 2.30
N ARG A 157 12.87 -8.73 0.97
CA ARG A 157 13.69 -7.90 0.07
C ARG A 157 13.60 -6.41 0.39
N MET A 158 12.41 -5.95 0.82
CA MET A 158 12.17 -4.56 1.21
C MET A 158 12.93 -4.14 2.49
N THR A 159 13.31 -5.09 3.35
CA THR A 159 13.86 -4.80 4.70
C THR A 159 15.17 -4.02 4.62
N GLU A 160 16.09 -4.44 3.76
CA GLU A 160 17.38 -3.78 3.59
C GLU A 160 17.20 -2.32 3.13
N TYR A 161 16.31 -2.08 2.19
CA TYR A 161 16.02 -0.74 1.67
C TYR A 161 15.38 0.18 2.72
N ILE A 162 14.48 -0.35 3.57
CA ILE A 162 13.90 0.38 4.69
C ILE A 162 14.98 0.72 5.73
N MET A 163 15.81 -0.24 6.09
CA MET A 163 16.90 -0.01 7.08
C MET A 163 17.92 1.00 6.58
N ALA A 164 18.28 0.97 5.29
CA ALA A 164 19.12 1.99 4.69
C ALA A 164 18.48 3.38 4.75
N GLY A 165 17.18 3.49 4.51
CA GLY A 165 16.42 4.73 4.67
C GLY A 165 16.44 5.26 6.11
N LEU A 166 16.28 4.38 7.11
CA LEU A 166 16.39 4.76 8.53
C LEU A 166 17.78 5.27 8.90
N ALA A 167 18.83 4.68 8.33
CA ALA A 167 20.22 5.04 8.65
C ALA A 167 20.64 6.39 8.07
N THR A 168 20.08 6.79 6.94
CA THR A 168 20.50 7.98 6.19
C THR A 168 19.46 9.09 6.10
N GLY A 169 18.20 8.77 6.37
CA GLY A 169 17.07 9.69 6.23
C GLY A 169 16.82 10.53 7.49
N ASN A 170 15.81 11.39 7.40
CA ASN A 170 15.47 12.33 8.47
C ASN A 170 14.11 11.95 9.11
N LEU A 171 14.18 11.01 10.07
CA LEU A 171 12.99 10.54 10.78
C LEU A 171 12.28 11.63 11.60
N ASP A 172 13.04 12.57 12.16
CA ASP A 172 12.46 13.67 12.94
C ASP A 172 11.64 14.61 12.03
N ALA A 173 12.12 14.87 10.83
CA ALA A 173 11.36 15.66 9.85
C ALA A 173 10.10 14.90 9.38
N VAL A 174 10.13 13.58 9.30
CA VAL A 174 8.93 12.75 9.04
C VAL A 174 7.92 12.90 10.18
N LYS A 175 8.35 12.72 11.43
CA LYS A 175 7.50 12.82 12.62
C LYS A 175 6.85 14.20 12.81
N ALA A 176 7.46 15.23 12.24
CA ALA A 176 6.92 16.58 12.30
C ALA A 176 5.81 16.86 11.26
N LYS A 177 5.53 15.91 10.35
CA LYS A 177 4.49 16.10 9.33
C LYS A 177 3.09 15.91 9.89
N PRO A 178 2.12 16.73 9.45
CA PRO A 178 0.72 16.40 9.65
C PRO A 178 0.42 15.02 9.03
N ALA A 179 -0.19 14.16 9.83
CA ALA A 179 -0.53 12.80 9.43
C ALA A 179 -1.93 12.41 9.91
N MET A 180 -2.59 11.48 9.20
CA MET A 180 -3.78 10.78 9.66
C MET A 180 -3.73 9.31 9.25
N LEU A 181 -4.43 8.46 10.01
CA LEU A 181 -4.67 7.07 9.66
C LEU A 181 -6.17 6.76 9.76
N ALA A 182 -6.73 6.18 8.70
CA ALA A 182 -7.99 5.45 8.74
C ALA A 182 -7.71 3.96 8.55
N VAL A 183 -8.21 3.10 9.42
CA VAL A 183 -7.92 1.67 9.37
C VAL A 183 -9.18 0.83 9.51
N GLY A 184 -9.46 0.00 8.50
CA GLY A 184 -10.49 -1.01 8.51
C GLY A 184 -10.08 -2.18 9.41
N LEU A 185 -11.00 -2.66 10.23
CA LEU A 185 -10.71 -3.68 11.24
C LEU A 185 -10.80 -5.11 10.71
N GLU A 186 -11.34 -5.30 9.50
CA GLU A 186 -11.46 -6.60 8.82
C GLU A 186 -10.34 -6.82 7.78
N ASP A 187 -9.19 -6.18 7.95
CA ASP A 187 -8.04 -6.32 7.06
C ASP A 187 -7.32 -7.65 7.28
N HIS A 188 -7.26 -8.48 6.23
CA HIS A 188 -6.60 -9.80 6.25
C HIS A 188 -5.20 -9.77 5.61
N ALA A 189 -4.80 -8.65 5.00
CA ALA A 189 -3.46 -8.45 4.44
C ALA A 189 -2.53 -7.79 5.45
N ILE A 190 -2.96 -6.69 6.05
CA ILE A 190 -2.21 -5.95 7.05
C ILE A 190 -3.03 -5.92 8.34
N HIS A 191 -2.59 -6.67 9.34
CA HIS A 191 -3.32 -6.71 10.61
C HIS A 191 -3.51 -5.28 11.16
N PRO A 192 -4.73 -4.87 11.56
CA PRO A 192 -5.00 -3.49 11.98
C PRO A 192 -4.06 -2.98 13.07
N GLU A 193 -3.68 -3.84 14.03
CA GLU A 193 -2.73 -3.47 15.09
C GLU A 193 -1.33 -3.16 14.56
N ASN A 194 -0.91 -3.77 13.45
CA ASN A 194 0.37 -3.44 12.81
C ASN A 194 0.33 -2.02 12.24
N SER A 195 -0.74 -1.67 11.52
CA SER A 195 -0.93 -0.32 10.98
C SER A 195 -1.00 0.73 12.08
N ILE A 196 -1.77 0.45 13.13
CA ILE A 196 -1.93 1.33 14.30
C ILE A 196 -0.59 1.49 15.03
N GLY A 197 0.15 0.39 15.24
CA GLY A 197 1.44 0.41 15.93
C GLY A 197 2.50 1.21 15.19
N ASP A 198 2.66 0.96 13.87
CA ASP A 198 3.58 1.71 13.02
C ASP A 198 3.24 3.20 13.00
N PHE A 199 1.96 3.53 12.83
CA PHE A 199 1.49 4.92 12.80
C PHE A 199 1.72 5.64 14.12
N ARG A 200 1.34 5.05 15.25
CA ARG A 200 1.49 5.66 16.58
C ARG A 200 2.93 5.85 17.02
N ALA A 201 3.85 5.00 16.57
CA ALA A 201 5.27 5.16 16.82
C ALA A 201 5.87 6.38 16.08
N LEU A 202 5.29 6.77 14.95
CA LEU A 202 5.70 7.95 14.19
C LEU A 202 4.92 9.20 14.57
N PHE A 203 3.60 9.08 14.74
CA PHE A 203 2.65 10.17 14.90
C PHE A 203 1.75 9.92 16.12
N PRO A 204 2.28 10.02 17.35
CA PRO A 204 1.56 9.61 18.57
C PRO A 204 0.23 10.33 18.80
N ASP A 205 0.17 11.62 18.45
CA ASP A 205 -0.98 12.49 18.71
C ASP A 205 -1.85 12.75 17.46
N ALA A 206 -1.46 12.17 16.31
CA ALA A 206 -2.17 12.41 15.06
C ALA A 206 -3.56 11.73 15.01
N PRO A 207 -4.51 12.26 14.23
CA PRO A 207 -5.82 11.64 14.05
C PRO A 207 -5.73 10.18 13.58
N LEU A 208 -6.46 9.29 14.27
CA LEU A 208 -6.60 7.89 13.92
C LEU A 208 -8.06 7.49 14.05
N VAL A 209 -8.61 6.91 12.99
CA VAL A 209 -10.00 6.44 12.92
C VAL A 209 -10.02 4.96 12.59
N THR A 210 -10.71 4.17 13.41
CA THR A 210 -10.97 2.76 13.15
C THR A 210 -12.34 2.58 12.48
N LEU A 211 -12.42 1.71 11.48
CA LEU A 211 -13.60 1.49 10.65
C LEU A 211 -14.07 0.03 10.81
N PRO A 212 -15.01 -0.26 11.72
CA PRO A 212 -15.58 -1.59 11.85
C PRO A 212 -16.32 -2.03 10.58
N GLY A 213 -16.20 -3.31 10.20
CA GLY A 213 -16.84 -3.86 9.01
C GLY A 213 -16.19 -3.41 7.69
N VAL A 214 -15.01 -2.83 7.76
CA VAL A 214 -14.21 -2.39 6.60
C VAL A 214 -12.97 -3.26 6.51
N GLY A 215 -12.70 -3.82 5.33
CA GLY A 215 -11.55 -4.66 5.06
C GLY A 215 -10.34 -3.90 4.53
N HIS A 216 -9.44 -4.64 3.90
CA HIS A 216 -8.22 -4.10 3.30
C HIS A 216 -8.51 -3.08 2.18
N PHE A 217 -9.50 -3.35 1.35
CA PHE A 217 -9.94 -2.45 0.28
C PHE A 217 -10.91 -1.39 0.80
N CYS A 218 -10.44 -0.62 1.77
CA CYS A 218 -11.25 0.37 2.49
C CYS A 218 -11.88 1.42 1.56
N GLN A 219 -11.25 1.75 0.43
CA GLN A 219 -11.77 2.65 -0.60
C GLN A 219 -13.01 2.09 -1.31
N GLU A 220 -13.21 0.76 -1.29
CA GLU A 220 -14.39 0.09 -1.83
C GLU A 220 -15.46 -0.15 -0.76
N ASP A 221 -15.01 -0.37 0.48
CA ASP A 221 -15.90 -0.68 1.59
C ASP A 221 -16.52 0.59 2.22
N ALA A 222 -15.78 1.71 2.26
CA ALA A 222 -16.20 2.94 2.93
C ALA A 222 -15.78 4.24 2.19
N PRO A 223 -16.04 4.39 0.88
CA PRO A 223 -15.52 5.49 0.07
C PRO A 223 -15.96 6.87 0.57
N GLU A 224 -17.23 7.06 0.91
CA GLU A 224 -17.76 8.36 1.36
C GLU A 224 -17.17 8.78 2.72
N THR A 225 -16.97 7.81 3.61
CA THR A 225 -16.35 8.05 4.91
C THR A 225 -14.90 8.49 4.74
N LEU A 226 -14.15 7.78 3.90
CA LEU A 226 -12.75 8.10 3.64
C LEU A 226 -12.59 9.47 2.98
N VAL A 227 -13.40 9.78 1.97
CA VAL A 227 -13.38 11.11 1.33
C VAL A 227 -13.63 12.21 2.36
N SER A 228 -14.62 12.05 3.25
CA SER A 228 -14.93 13.03 4.28
C SER A 228 -13.80 13.23 5.28
N LEU A 229 -13.17 12.13 5.73
CA LEU A 229 -12.03 12.18 6.66
C LEU A 229 -10.81 12.85 6.03
N ILE A 230 -10.48 12.51 4.78
CA ILE A 230 -9.35 13.08 4.06
C ILE A 230 -9.58 14.56 3.79
N ASP A 231 -10.78 14.96 3.35
CA ASP A 231 -11.10 16.35 3.11
C ASP A 231 -10.98 17.19 4.39
N GLN A 232 -11.56 16.73 5.50
CA GLN A 232 -11.43 17.38 6.80
C GLN A 232 -9.96 17.50 7.24
N PHE A 233 -9.17 16.44 7.06
CA PHE A 233 -7.75 16.46 7.38
C PHE A 233 -6.98 17.49 6.55
N ILE A 234 -7.24 17.57 5.26
CA ILE A 234 -6.60 18.54 4.36
C ILE A 234 -6.96 19.96 4.75
N GLN A 235 -8.24 20.24 5.04
CA GLN A 235 -8.70 21.57 5.45
C GLN A 235 -8.14 22.01 6.80
N SER A 236 -7.93 21.07 7.71
CA SER A 236 -7.38 21.35 9.04
C SER A 236 -5.85 21.54 9.04
N ASN A 237 -5.18 21.18 7.95
CA ASN A 237 -3.72 21.29 7.79
C ASN A 237 -3.39 21.97 6.46
N PRO A 238 -3.70 23.26 6.28
CA PRO A 238 -3.59 24.00 5.02
C PRO A 238 -2.15 24.10 4.49
#